data_6611fec31ffd60383d5d0a63e6b7e1d3
#
_entry.id   6611fec31ffd60383d5d0a63e6b7e1d3
#
_cell.length_a   1.000
_cell.length_b   1.000
_cell.length_c   1.000
_cell.angle_alpha   90.00
_cell.angle_beta   90.00
_cell.angle_gamma   90.00
#
_symmetry.space_group_name_H-M   'P 1'
#
loop_
_entity.id
_entity.type
_entity.pdbx_description
1 polymer ?
#
loop_
_entity_poly.entity_id
_entity_poly.type
_entity_poly.pdbx_seq_one_letter_code
_entity_poly.pdbx_strand_id
1 'polypeptide(L)'
;VGTRNDKNDFYAALKNFLDEISSCDVLVVLIGRPWEQIEIPCQTITMMSYSTQEISETLSVSNAESVNIFSLTAGIAELLSTYDTSISFEENVKVALHINLPFYRLMSNKMCKCFRTPESYNTLLYAMANGSNRISELAMFSGYPKNKCDKYIKTMCEFGLVRKELERNGHTKYYPANSYIALWYKTLLTAVPNADGTYSEDVYERFMRSFNDEILSAFYKEMCAYWLDKNITSISTEYIDTKDLSYRSVKVGDVIFDFAYEKKRAVYAYYDTTLGGKLTQKLWKEIESSTTKNRPFYENEYIICTVNRVPDSFWTLSKHYDNVHIVALKSLFATYNKEDNRRMQPRFVPSFV
;
A
#
# COMPACT_ATOMS: atom_id res chain seq x y z
N VAL A 1 6.34 -19.32 -22.95
CA VAL A 1 7.62 -18.86 -22.36
C VAL A 1 8.71 -19.55 -23.13
N GLY A 2 9.35 -18.83 -24.09
CA GLY A 2 10.44 -19.35 -24.90
C GLY A 2 11.63 -19.79 -24.06
N THR A 3 12.41 -20.73 -24.57
CA THR A 3 13.66 -21.15 -23.93
C THR A 3 14.66 -19.98 -23.92
N ARG A 4 15.76 -20.11 -23.18
CA ARG A 4 16.84 -19.09 -23.15
C ARG A 4 17.45 -18.89 -24.57
N ASN A 5 17.44 -19.91 -25.38
CA ASN A 5 17.91 -19.86 -26.78
C ASN A 5 16.95 -19.04 -27.66
N ASP A 6 15.62 -19.21 -27.51
CA ASP A 6 14.64 -18.45 -28.30
C ASP A 6 14.74 -16.93 -28.05
N LYS A 7 15.13 -16.50 -26.83
CA LYS A 7 15.37 -15.07 -26.52
C LYS A 7 16.61 -14.53 -27.23
N ASN A 8 17.70 -15.28 -27.21
CA ASN A 8 18.95 -14.86 -27.88
C ASN A 8 18.75 -14.75 -29.39
N ASP A 9 18.03 -15.68 -29.99
CA ASP A 9 17.72 -15.67 -31.41
C ASP A 9 16.82 -14.48 -31.78
N PHE A 10 15.83 -14.16 -30.93
CA PHE A 10 15.00 -12.98 -31.11
C PHE A 10 15.82 -11.68 -31.05
N TYR A 11 16.69 -11.52 -30.05
CA TYR A 11 17.51 -10.30 -29.93
C TYR A 11 18.52 -10.17 -31.07
N ALA A 12 19.09 -11.27 -31.55
CA ALA A 12 19.96 -11.25 -32.72
C ALA A 12 19.21 -10.82 -33.99
N ALA A 13 18.03 -11.38 -34.21
CA ALA A 13 17.15 -11.00 -35.33
C ALA A 13 16.70 -9.53 -35.25
N LEU A 14 16.33 -9.07 -34.05
CA LEU A 14 15.93 -7.68 -33.83
C LEU A 14 17.10 -6.72 -34.09
N LYS A 15 18.30 -7.06 -33.64
CA LYS A 15 19.50 -6.25 -33.90
C LYS A 15 19.79 -6.14 -35.40
N ASN A 16 19.78 -7.24 -36.11
CA ASN A 16 19.97 -7.25 -37.56
C ASN A 16 18.91 -6.38 -38.28
N PHE A 17 17.64 -6.52 -37.88
CA PHE A 17 16.57 -5.69 -38.42
C PHE A 17 16.80 -4.18 -38.15
N LEU A 18 17.23 -3.81 -36.94
CA LEU A 18 17.51 -2.40 -36.59
C LEU A 18 18.73 -1.88 -37.39
N ASP A 19 19.73 -2.70 -37.61
CA ASP A 19 20.89 -2.36 -38.45
C ASP A 19 20.47 -2.13 -39.91
N GLU A 20 19.59 -2.96 -40.46
CA GLU A 20 19.04 -2.82 -41.82
C GLU A 20 18.23 -1.52 -42.00
N ILE A 21 17.45 -1.13 -41.01
CA ILE A 21 16.62 0.09 -41.09
C ILE A 21 17.32 1.37 -40.53
N SER A 22 18.60 1.26 -40.17
CA SER A 22 19.35 2.37 -39.53
C SER A 22 19.46 3.62 -40.40
N SER A 23 19.35 3.48 -41.72
CA SER A 23 19.31 4.59 -42.68
C SER A 23 17.90 5.12 -42.98
N CYS A 24 16.87 4.52 -42.42
CA CYS A 24 15.47 4.89 -42.61
C CYS A 24 14.99 5.81 -41.48
N ASP A 25 14.12 6.74 -41.81
CA ASP A 25 13.45 7.59 -40.81
C ASP A 25 12.26 6.83 -40.20
N VAL A 26 12.57 5.87 -39.31
CA VAL A 26 11.60 4.95 -38.69
C VAL A 26 11.76 4.94 -37.18
N LEU A 27 10.66 5.09 -36.47
CA LEU A 27 10.57 4.89 -35.03
C LEU A 27 10.15 3.43 -34.73
N VAL A 28 11.00 2.69 -34.05
CA VAL A 28 10.68 1.33 -33.55
C VAL A 28 10.34 1.41 -32.06
N VAL A 29 9.15 1.00 -31.69
CA VAL A 29 8.69 0.95 -30.30
C VAL A 29 8.61 -0.51 -29.85
N LEU A 30 9.40 -0.87 -28.84
CA LEU A 30 9.37 -2.19 -28.21
C LEU A 30 8.59 -2.11 -26.91
N ILE A 31 7.55 -2.94 -26.78
CA ILE A 31 6.75 -3.03 -25.56
C ILE A 31 7.09 -4.34 -24.87
N GLY A 32 7.67 -4.26 -23.70
CA GLY A 32 8.10 -5.41 -22.91
C GLY A 32 7.78 -5.25 -21.43
N ARG A 33 8.16 -6.26 -20.66
CA ARG A 33 7.98 -6.23 -19.20
C ARG A 33 9.20 -5.61 -18.53
N PRO A 34 9.05 -4.95 -17.36
CA PRO A 34 10.13 -4.20 -16.70
C PRO A 34 11.39 -5.03 -16.36
N TRP A 35 11.24 -6.35 -16.24
CA TRP A 35 12.37 -7.27 -15.95
C TRP A 35 13.04 -7.86 -17.21
N GLU A 36 12.54 -7.56 -18.39
CA GLU A 36 13.18 -7.97 -19.63
C GLU A 36 14.22 -6.91 -19.99
N GLN A 37 15.49 -7.19 -19.66
CA GLN A 37 16.60 -6.33 -20.10
C GLN A 37 16.82 -6.56 -21.60
N ILE A 38 16.73 -5.49 -22.34
CA ILE A 38 17.02 -5.48 -23.79
C ILE A 38 18.43 -4.91 -23.94
N GLU A 39 19.35 -5.72 -24.46
CA GLU A 39 20.76 -5.33 -24.70
C GLU A 39 20.90 -4.55 -26.02
N ILE A 40 19.97 -3.66 -26.33
CA ILE A 40 19.98 -2.81 -27.51
C ILE A 40 19.96 -1.35 -27.02
N PRO A 41 20.82 -0.47 -27.54
CA PRO A 41 20.79 0.93 -27.21
C PRO A 41 19.42 1.54 -27.57
N CYS A 42 18.64 1.88 -26.56
CA CYS A 42 17.31 2.46 -26.75
C CYS A 42 16.95 3.39 -25.58
N GLN A 43 16.04 4.33 -25.86
CA GLN A 43 15.42 5.10 -24.78
C GLN A 43 14.36 4.24 -24.10
N THR A 44 14.52 4.01 -22.80
CA THR A 44 13.55 3.23 -22.03
C THR A 44 12.57 4.15 -21.32
N ILE A 45 11.28 3.95 -21.56
CA ILE A 45 10.19 4.61 -20.85
C ILE A 45 9.49 3.57 -19.98
N THR A 46 9.54 3.75 -18.67
CA THR A 46 8.83 2.88 -17.74
C THR A 46 7.44 3.43 -17.47
N MET A 47 6.41 2.68 -17.87
CA MET A 47 5.03 3.01 -17.52
C MET A 47 4.77 2.64 -16.06
N MET A 48 4.42 3.65 -15.27
CA MET A 48 4.09 3.49 -13.85
C MET A 48 2.58 3.38 -13.66
N SER A 49 2.14 2.81 -12.52
CA SER A 49 0.73 2.92 -12.10
C SER A 49 0.38 4.37 -11.79
N TYR A 50 -0.89 4.71 -11.91
CA TYR A 50 -1.40 6.04 -11.54
C TYR A 50 -1.19 6.31 -10.05
N SER A 51 -0.76 7.52 -9.72
CA SER A 51 -0.73 8.02 -8.35
C SER A 51 -2.13 8.47 -7.90
N THR A 52 -2.31 8.71 -6.60
CA THR A 52 -3.57 9.26 -6.07
C THR A 52 -3.92 10.62 -6.69
N GLN A 53 -2.91 11.46 -6.98
CA GLN A 53 -3.11 12.74 -7.64
C GLN A 53 -3.59 12.56 -9.09
N GLU A 54 -2.90 11.72 -9.87
CA GLU A 54 -3.29 11.45 -11.26
C GLU A 54 -4.69 10.82 -11.34
N ILE A 55 -5.08 9.97 -10.37
CA ILE A 55 -6.46 9.45 -10.27
C ILE A 55 -7.45 10.58 -10.00
N SER A 56 -7.15 11.48 -9.04
CA SER A 56 -8.02 12.61 -8.72
C SER A 56 -8.24 13.53 -9.93
N GLU A 57 -7.16 13.82 -10.67
CA GLU A 57 -7.20 14.66 -11.86
C GLU A 57 -7.91 13.97 -13.04
N THR A 58 -7.58 12.70 -13.30
CA THR A 58 -8.11 11.95 -14.46
C THR A 58 -9.59 11.64 -14.31
N LEU A 59 -10.02 11.24 -13.11
CA LEU A 59 -11.41 10.87 -12.84
C LEU A 59 -12.25 12.03 -12.29
N SER A 60 -11.63 13.20 -12.01
CA SER A 60 -12.29 14.37 -11.41
C SER A 60 -12.97 14.05 -10.07
N VAL A 61 -12.35 13.21 -9.26
CA VAL A 61 -12.86 12.79 -7.95
C VAL A 61 -12.16 13.52 -6.81
N SER A 62 -12.75 13.48 -5.61
CA SER A 62 -12.16 14.06 -4.40
C SER A 62 -10.86 13.35 -3.99
N ASN A 63 -10.02 14.04 -3.21
CA ASN A 63 -8.80 13.46 -2.67
C ASN A 63 -9.05 12.19 -1.83
N ALA A 64 -10.12 12.17 -1.04
CA ALA A 64 -10.49 11.00 -0.24
C ALA A 64 -10.88 9.83 -1.15
N GLU A 65 -11.65 10.09 -2.17
CA GLU A 65 -12.09 9.07 -3.12
C GLU A 65 -10.92 8.55 -3.98
N SER A 66 -10.00 9.43 -4.41
CA SER A 66 -8.79 8.99 -5.13
C SER A 66 -7.90 8.06 -4.29
N VAL A 67 -7.84 8.26 -2.97
CA VAL A 67 -7.15 7.35 -2.04
C VAL A 67 -7.88 6.01 -1.96
N ASN A 68 -9.22 6.00 -1.89
CA ASN A 68 -10.00 4.76 -1.91
C ASN A 68 -9.77 3.98 -3.21
N ILE A 69 -9.86 4.66 -4.35
CA ILE A 69 -9.64 4.07 -5.68
C ILE A 69 -8.21 3.52 -5.80
N PHE A 70 -7.20 4.30 -5.39
CA PHE A 70 -5.81 3.84 -5.40
C PHE A 70 -5.60 2.62 -4.49
N SER A 71 -6.15 2.65 -3.28
CA SER A 71 -6.06 1.55 -2.33
C SER A 71 -6.71 0.26 -2.86
N LEU A 72 -7.80 0.39 -3.65
CA LEU A 72 -8.47 -0.73 -4.29
C LEU A 72 -7.70 -1.27 -5.50
N THR A 73 -7.22 -0.38 -6.36
CA THR A 73 -6.71 -0.71 -7.71
C THR A 73 -5.19 -0.73 -7.81
N ALA A 74 -4.49 -0.23 -6.78
CA ALA A 74 -3.05 0.05 -6.81
C ALA A 74 -2.63 0.95 -8.01
N GLY A 75 -3.53 1.78 -8.50
CA GLY A 75 -3.32 2.65 -9.65
C GLY A 75 -3.18 1.93 -10.99
N ILE A 76 -3.61 0.67 -11.10
CA ILE A 76 -3.53 -0.13 -12.33
C ILE A 76 -4.55 0.40 -13.35
N ALA A 77 -4.07 0.86 -14.51
CA ALA A 77 -4.90 1.48 -15.54
C ALA A 77 -6.10 0.61 -15.99
N GLU A 78 -5.90 -0.71 -16.15
CA GLU A 78 -6.95 -1.64 -16.54
C GLU A 78 -8.10 -1.70 -15.51
N LEU A 79 -7.78 -1.57 -14.22
CA LEU A 79 -8.77 -1.54 -13.14
C LEU A 79 -9.45 -0.16 -13.07
N LEU A 80 -8.70 0.92 -13.28
CA LEU A 80 -9.23 2.27 -13.28
C LEU A 80 -10.22 2.51 -14.43
N SER A 81 -10.01 1.89 -15.59
CA SER A 81 -10.88 2.05 -16.75
C SER A 81 -12.30 1.51 -16.55
N THR A 82 -12.52 0.70 -15.50
CA THR A 82 -13.84 0.15 -15.15
C THR A 82 -14.54 0.92 -14.03
N TYR A 83 -13.90 1.95 -13.49
CA TYR A 83 -14.49 2.76 -12.42
C TYR A 83 -15.49 3.76 -12.97
N ASP A 84 -16.70 3.74 -12.44
CA ASP A 84 -17.78 4.65 -12.81
C ASP A 84 -17.96 5.75 -11.75
N THR A 85 -17.64 6.98 -12.10
CA THR A 85 -17.75 8.14 -11.20
C THR A 85 -19.20 8.59 -10.95
N SER A 86 -20.18 8.02 -11.64
CA SER A 86 -21.61 8.35 -11.46
C SER A 86 -22.28 7.57 -10.33
N ILE A 87 -21.64 6.50 -9.82
CA ILE A 87 -22.13 5.66 -8.73
C ILE A 87 -21.18 5.73 -7.53
N SER A 88 -21.63 5.29 -6.36
CA SER A 88 -20.82 5.29 -5.13
C SER A 88 -19.60 4.35 -5.22
N PHE A 89 -18.62 4.57 -4.34
CA PHE A 89 -17.46 3.68 -4.24
C PHE A 89 -17.87 2.23 -3.93
N GLU A 90 -18.82 2.05 -3.01
CA GLU A 90 -19.36 0.75 -2.62
C GLU A 90 -20.05 0.04 -3.78
N GLU A 91 -20.80 0.76 -4.59
CA GLU A 91 -21.44 0.21 -5.81
C GLU A 91 -20.38 -0.18 -6.85
N ASN A 92 -19.36 0.66 -7.07
CA ASN A 92 -18.21 0.30 -7.91
C ASN A 92 -17.53 -0.98 -7.45
N VAL A 93 -17.33 -1.16 -6.14
CA VAL A 93 -16.75 -2.40 -5.60
C VAL A 93 -17.67 -3.59 -5.86
N LYS A 94 -19.00 -3.46 -5.64
CA LYS A 94 -19.96 -4.54 -5.92
C LYS A 94 -19.92 -4.95 -7.40
N VAL A 95 -19.87 -3.99 -8.30
CA VAL A 95 -19.74 -4.26 -9.74
C VAL A 95 -18.40 -4.92 -10.05
N ALA A 96 -17.29 -4.43 -9.49
CA ALA A 96 -15.96 -4.98 -9.75
C ALA A 96 -15.79 -6.44 -9.27
N LEU A 97 -16.54 -6.83 -8.23
CA LEU A 97 -16.55 -8.19 -7.68
C LEU A 97 -17.39 -9.15 -8.55
N HIS A 98 -16.92 -9.37 -9.78
CA HIS A 98 -17.50 -10.32 -10.72
C HIS A 98 -16.39 -11.05 -11.46
N ILE A 99 -16.50 -12.41 -11.59
CA ILE A 99 -15.41 -13.24 -12.16
C ILE A 99 -15.03 -12.90 -13.60
N ASN A 100 -15.94 -12.30 -14.35
CA ASN A 100 -15.72 -11.90 -15.75
C ASN A 100 -15.12 -10.50 -15.89
N LEU A 101 -15.03 -9.72 -14.81
CA LEU A 101 -14.53 -8.34 -14.84
C LEU A 101 -13.02 -8.25 -14.56
N PRO A 102 -12.37 -7.17 -14.93
CA PRO A 102 -10.93 -6.99 -14.83
C PRO A 102 -10.38 -7.23 -13.43
N PHE A 103 -11.11 -6.83 -12.40
CA PHE A 103 -10.64 -6.97 -11.01
C PHE A 103 -10.33 -8.44 -10.65
N TYR A 104 -11.16 -9.39 -11.07
CA TYR A 104 -10.88 -10.80 -10.87
C TYR A 104 -9.92 -11.37 -11.93
N ARG A 105 -10.18 -11.07 -13.22
CA ARG A 105 -9.50 -11.73 -14.35
C ARG A 105 -8.05 -11.35 -14.48
N LEU A 106 -7.67 -10.13 -14.13
CA LEU A 106 -6.29 -9.65 -14.24
C LEU A 106 -5.33 -10.54 -13.41
N MET A 107 -5.67 -10.84 -12.17
CA MET A 107 -4.84 -11.71 -11.31
C MET A 107 -4.88 -13.15 -11.77
N SER A 108 -6.07 -13.70 -12.00
CA SER A 108 -6.24 -15.07 -12.47
C SER A 108 -5.46 -15.33 -13.77
N ASN A 109 -5.59 -14.44 -14.76
CA ASN A 109 -4.87 -14.53 -16.02
C ASN A 109 -3.35 -14.36 -15.83
N LYS A 110 -2.92 -13.45 -14.96
CA LYS A 110 -1.50 -13.24 -14.66
C LYS A 110 -0.86 -14.50 -14.11
N MET A 111 -1.52 -15.17 -13.18
CA MET A 111 -1.03 -16.40 -12.57
C MET A 111 -0.92 -17.54 -13.59
N CYS A 112 -1.94 -17.76 -14.40
CA CYS A 112 -1.95 -18.79 -15.44
C CYS A 112 -0.91 -18.54 -16.55
N LYS A 113 -0.67 -17.25 -16.89
CA LYS A 113 0.33 -16.88 -17.92
C LYS A 113 1.77 -16.93 -17.41
N CYS A 114 1.99 -16.61 -16.14
CA CYS A 114 3.35 -16.54 -15.56
C CYS A 114 3.85 -17.90 -15.09
N PHE A 115 2.97 -18.79 -14.64
CA PHE A 115 3.36 -20.03 -13.97
C PHE A 115 2.69 -21.25 -14.57
N ARG A 116 3.50 -22.30 -14.79
CA ARG A 116 2.99 -23.60 -15.26
C ARG A 116 2.15 -24.32 -14.19
N THR A 117 2.48 -24.11 -12.92
CA THR A 117 1.80 -24.69 -11.74
C THR A 117 1.49 -23.56 -10.76
N PRO A 118 0.43 -22.76 -11.02
CA PRO A 118 0.11 -21.56 -10.22
C PRO A 118 -0.27 -21.88 -8.77
N GLU A 119 -0.71 -23.11 -8.45
CA GLU A 119 -1.23 -23.51 -7.14
C GLU A 119 -0.22 -23.28 -6.02
N SER A 120 1.05 -23.63 -6.26
CA SER A 120 2.12 -23.45 -5.27
C SER A 120 2.41 -21.97 -4.97
N TYR A 121 2.33 -21.13 -5.99
CA TYR A 121 2.50 -19.68 -5.86
C TYR A 121 1.28 -19.03 -5.19
N ASN A 122 0.06 -19.48 -5.54
CA ASN A 122 -1.18 -19.05 -4.92
C ASN A 122 -1.17 -19.33 -3.41
N THR A 123 -0.70 -20.51 -2.99
CA THR A 123 -0.58 -20.88 -1.56
C THR A 123 0.32 -19.90 -0.80
N LEU A 124 1.47 -19.54 -1.36
CA LEU A 124 2.40 -18.61 -0.71
C LEU A 124 1.87 -17.18 -0.70
N LEU A 125 1.25 -16.70 -1.79
CA LEU A 125 0.63 -15.37 -1.84
C LEU A 125 -0.56 -15.26 -0.88
N TYR A 126 -1.36 -16.31 -0.77
CA TYR A 126 -2.44 -16.38 0.21
C TYR A 126 -1.90 -16.31 1.65
N ALA A 127 -0.84 -17.06 1.95
CA ALA A 127 -0.20 -17.00 3.26
C ALA A 127 0.34 -15.59 3.58
N MET A 128 0.98 -14.94 2.60
CA MET A 128 1.49 -13.57 2.75
C MET A 128 0.34 -12.56 2.96
N ALA A 129 -0.74 -12.67 2.21
CA ALA A 129 -1.92 -11.80 2.36
C ALA A 129 -2.61 -11.99 3.73
N ASN A 130 -2.41 -13.14 4.37
CA ASN A 130 -2.92 -13.45 5.71
C ASN A 130 -1.84 -13.35 6.81
N GLY A 131 -0.73 -12.65 6.56
CA GLY A 131 0.21 -12.23 7.58
C GLY A 131 1.49 -13.06 7.74
N SER A 132 1.61 -14.21 7.07
CA SER A 132 2.87 -14.98 7.06
C SER A 132 3.88 -14.28 6.15
N ASN A 133 4.86 -13.60 6.73
CA ASN A 133 5.76 -12.75 5.94
C ASN A 133 7.24 -13.14 6.03
N ARG A 134 7.59 -14.21 6.77
CA ARG A 134 8.94 -14.77 6.84
C ARG A 134 8.99 -16.14 6.17
N ILE A 135 10.13 -16.50 5.60
CA ILE A 135 10.31 -17.80 4.94
C ILE A 135 9.93 -18.98 5.85
N SER A 136 10.24 -18.88 7.15
CA SER A 136 9.87 -19.92 8.12
C SER A 136 8.37 -20.05 8.31
N GLU A 137 7.65 -18.94 8.38
CA GLU A 137 6.19 -18.90 8.51
C GLU A 137 5.52 -19.43 7.24
N LEU A 138 6.02 -19.00 6.08
CA LEU A 138 5.54 -19.45 4.77
C LEU A 138 5.77 -20.95 4.55
N ALA A 139 6.93 -21.47 5.00
CA ALA A 139 7.23 -22.89 4.96
C ALA A 139 6.30 -23.70 5.87
N MET A 140 6.03 -23.20 7.08
CA MET A 140 5.11 -23.81 8.03
C MET A 140 3.68 -23.83 7.48
N PHE A 141 3.22 -22.71 6.93
CA PHE A 141 1.87 -22.57 6.37
C PHE A 141 1.65 -23.48 5.15
N SER A 142 2.60 -23.48 4.22
CA SER A 142 2.48 -24.19 2.94
C SER A 142 2.85 -25.68 3.00
N GLY A 143 3.55 -26.11 4.05
CA GLY A 143 4.16 -27.43 4.13
C GLY A 143 5.36 -27.62 3.19
N TYR A 144 5.85 -26.56 2.54
CA TYR A 144 7.00 -26.66 1.64
C TYR A 144 8.32 -26.47 2.38
N PRO A 145 9.40 -27.14 1.95
CA PRO A 145 10.75 -26.85 2.45
C PRO A 145 11.14 -25.39 2.22
N LYS A 146 11.91 -24.81 3.15
CA LYS A 146 12.35 -23.39 3.09
C LYS A 146 13.04 -23.01 1.78
N ASN A 147 13.88 -23.89 1.24
CA ASN A 147 14.56 -23.68 -0.05
C ASN A 147 13.60 -23.61 -1.23
N LYS A 148 12.51 -24.39 -1.20
CA LYS A 148 11.44 -24.31 -2.21
C LYS A 148 10.67 -23.00 -2.09
N CYS A 149 10.34 -22.58 -0.87
CA CYS A 149 9.70 -21.27 -0.63
C CYS A 149 10.59 -20.13 -1.14
N ASP A 150 11.89 -20.12 -0.81
CA ASP A 150 12.84 -19.08 -1.27
C ASP A 150 12.89 -18.99 -2.80
N LYS A 151 12.96 -20.12 -3.48
CA LYS A 151 12.94 -20.16 -4.96
C LYS A 151 11.67 -19.56 -5.53
N TYR A 152 10.50 -19.93 -4.99
CA TYR A 152 9.22 -19.40 -5.46
C TYR A 152 9.07 -17.90 -5.18
N ILE A 153 9.51 -17.45 -4.00
CA ILE A 153 9.47 -16.04 -3.62
C ILE A 153 10.36 -15.20 -4.56
N LYS A 154 11.58 -15.66 -4.87
CA LYS A 154 12.46 -14.98 -5.83
C LYS A 154 11.78 -14.80 -7.18
N THR A 155 11.18 -15.87 -7.69
CA THR A 155 10.44 -15.81 -8.95
C THR A 155 9.25 -14.84 -8.85
N MET A 156 8.50 -14.86 -7.76
CA MET A 156 7.39 -13.90 -7.57
C MET A 156 7.85 -12.44 -7.45
N CYS A 157 9.02 -12.18 -6.87
CA CYS A 157 9.63 -10.85 -6.88
C CYS A 157 9.99 -10.39 -8.30
N GLU A 158 10.58 -11.28 -9.11
CA GLU A 158 10.91 -11.01 -10.52
C GLU A 158 9.65 -10.67 -11.34
N PHE A 159 8.52 -11.32 -11.06
CA PHE A 159 7.23 -11.03 -11.72
C PHE A 159 6.44 -9.87 -11.09
N GLY A 160 7.01 -9.19 -10.10
CA GLY A 160 6.35 -8.06 -9.43
C GLY A 160 5.07 -8.44 -8.68
N LEU A 161 5.01 -9.66 -8.14
CA LEU A 161 3.90 -10.16 -7.32
C LEU A 161 4.18 -10.04 -5.83
N VAL A 162 5.45 -10.05 -5.45
CA VAL A 162 5.95 -9.98 -4.08
C VAL A 162 6.98 -8.88 -3.98
N ARG A 163 6.92 -8.10 -2.92
CA ARG A 163 7.97 -7.15 -2.53
C ARG A 163 8.72 -7.67 -1.32
N LYS A 164 10.00 -7.33 -1.27
CA LYS A 164 10.93 -7.69 -0.22
C LYS A 164 11.24 -6.46 0.63
N GLU A 165 11.15 -6.58 1.93
CA GLU A 165 11.57 -5.56 2.89
C GLU A 165 12.65 -6.09 3.82
N LEU A 166 13.70 -5.31 4.02
CA LEU A 166 14.75 -5.61 4.97
C LEU A 166 14.43 -4.89 6.29
N GLU A 167 14.24 -5.66 7.37
CA GLU A 167 14.10 -5.10 8.71
C GLU A 167 15.44 -4.62 9.27
N ARG A 168 15.42 -3.70 10.24
CA ARG A 168 16.63 -3.18 10.90
C ARG A 168 17.49 -4.28 11.58
N ASN A 169 16.84 -5.34 12.03
CA ASN A 169 17.52 -6.50 12.61
C ASN A 169 18.17 -7.44 11.58
N GLY A 170 18.20 -7.05 10.31
CA GLY A 170 18.74 -7.82 9.19
C GLY A 170 17.82 -8.92 8.66
N HIS A 171 16.65 -9.12 9.26
CA HIS A 171 15.67 -10.08 8.76
C HIS A 171 14.90 -9.53 7.56
N THR A 172 14.60 -10.41 6.63
CA THR A 172 13.80 -10.08 5.45
C THR A 172 12.36 -10.52 5.65
N LYS A 173 11.44 -9.63 5.29
CA LYS A 173 10.01 -9.92 5.18
C LYS A 173 9.55 -9.81 3.74
N TYR A 174 8.50 -10.54 3.42
CA TYR A 174 7.91 -10.62 2.09
C TYR A 174 6.42 -10.31 2.16
N TYR A 175 5.96 -9.47 1.25
CA TYR A 175 4.58 -9.00 1.21
C TYR A 175 4.04 -9.08 -0.21
N PRO A 176 2.73 -9.19 -0.43
CA PRO A 176 2.14 -8.90 -1.72
C PRO A 176 2.65 -7.57 -2.25
N ALA A 177 2.94 -7.48 -3.54
CA ALA A 177 3.61 -6.30 -4.10
C ALA A 177 2.77 -5.02 -3.98
N ASN A 178 1.45 -5.13 -3.96
CA ASN A 178 0.53 -4.00 -3.82
C ASN A 178 -0.81 -4.40 -3.16
N SER A 179 -1.65 -3.39 -2.89
CA SER A 179 -2.95 -3.52 -2.24
C SER A 179 -3.93 -4.41 -3.01
N TYR A 180 -3.99 -4.27 -4.32
CA TYR A 180 -4.84 -5.08 -5.18
C TYR A 180 -4.52 -6.58 -5.04
N ILE A 181 -3.23 -6.95 -5.12
CA ILE A 181 -2.78 -8.35 -4.96
C ILE A 181 -3.14 -8.86 -3.57
N ALA A 182 -2.85 -8.07 -2.52
CA ALA A 182 -3.14 -8.46 -1.15
C ALA A 182 -4.65 -8.72 -0.95
N LEU A 183 -5.49 -7.81 -1.40
CA LEU A 183 -6.94 -7.89 -1.26
C LEU A 183 -7.52 -9.06 -2.04
N TRP A 184 -7.05 -9.27 -3.28
CA TRP A 184 -7.48 -10.37 -4.11
C TRP A 184 -7.20 -11.74 -3.47
N TYR A 185 -5.96 -11.93 -2.99
CA TYR A 185 -5.58 -13.20 -2.35
C TYR A 185 -6.28 -13.41 -1.01
N LYS A 186 -6.48 -12.36 -0.23
CA LYS A 186 -7.12 -12.46 1.07
C LYS A 186 -8.60 -12.82 0.98
N THR A 187 -9.29 -12.32 -0.04
CA THR A 187 -10.76 -12.36 -0.08
C THR A 187 -11.33 -13.21 -1.21
N LEU A 188 -10.72 -13.17 -2.40
CA LEU A 188 -11.30 -13.78 -3.60
C LEU A 188 -10.74 -15.15 -3.96
N LEU A 189 -9.49 -15.47 -3.59
CA LEU A 189 -8.89 -16.76 -3.94
C LEU A 189 -9.74 -17.98 -3.53
N THR A 190 -10.32 -17.89 -2.34
CA THR A 190 -11.12 -18.98 -1.75
C THR A 190 -12.62 -18.77 -1.86
N ALA A 191 -13.06 -17.64 -2.42
CA ALA A 191 -14.47 -17.34 -2.58
C ALA A 191 -15.08 -18.12 -3.74
N VAL A 192 -16.28 -18.65 -3.52
CA VAL A 192 -17.02 -19.37 -4.55
C VAL A 192 -18.03 -18.39 -5.18
N PRO A 193 -17.96 -18.16 -6.49
CA PRO A 193 -18.90 -17.29 -7.17
C PRO A 193 -20.27 -17.97 -7.31
N ASN A 194 -21.31 -17.15 -7.43
CA ASN A 194 -22.66 -17.56 -7.79
C ASN A 194 -22.71 -18.03 -9.26
N ALA A 195 -23.80 -18.63 -9.68
CA ALA A 195 -23.98 -19.11 -11.06
C ALA A 195 -23.92 -18.00 -12.13
N ASP A 196 -24.27 -16.78 -11.76
CA ASP A 196 -24.20 -15.57 -12.62
C ASP A 196 -22.81 -14.91 -12.67
N GLY A 197 -21.85 -15.43 -11.86
CA GLY A 197 -20.50 -14.92 -11.77
C GLY A 197 -20.30 -13.81 -10.73
N THR A 198 -21.33 -13.40 -10.01
CA THR A 198 -21.25 -12.50 -8.86
C THR A 198 -20.78 -13.21 -7.60
N TYR A 199 -20.59 -12.49 -6.51
CA TYR A 199 -20.32 -13.06 -5.20
C TYR A 199 -21.48 -12.77 -4.23
N SER A 200 -21.60 -13.61 -3.18
CA SER A 200 -22.58 -13.40 -2.12
C SER A 200 -22.29 -12.14 -1.31
N GLU A 201 -23.31 -11.60 -0.63
CA GLU A 201 -23.16 -10.43 0.24
C GLU A 201 -22.11 -10.67 1.35
N ASP A 202 -22.01 -11.89 1.89
CA ASP A 202 -20.98 -12.25 2.89
C ASP A 202 -19.55 -12.09 2.34
N VAL A 203 -19.31 -12.44 1.07
CA VAL A 203 -18.01 -12.21 0.42
C VAL A 203 -17.75 -10.72 0.25
N TYR A 204 -18.76 -9.95 -0.15
CA TYR A 204 -18.65 -8.49 -0.26
C TYR A 204 -18.36 -7.84 1.10
N GLU A 205 -19.09 -8.19 2.15
CA GLU A 205 -18.85 -7.65 3.49
C GLU A 205 -17.45 -7.98 4.02
N ARG A 206 -16.99 -9.21 3.82
CA ARG A 206 -15.64 -9.62 4.17
C ARG A 206 -14.58 -8.85 3.37
N PHE A 207 -14.84 -8.63 2.08
CA PHE A 207 -13.98 -7.83 1.22
C PHE A 207 -13.88 -6.39 1.72
N MET A 208 -15.02 -5.73 1.98
CA MET A 208 -15.07 -4.37 2.47
C MET A 208 -14.43 -4.21 3.84
N ARG A 209 -14.60 -5.17 4.73
CA ARG A 209 -13.92 -5.19 6.04
C ARG A 209 -12.40 -5.25 5.85
N SER A 210 -11.89 -6.19 5.06
CA SER A 210 -10.46 -6.28 4.79
C SER A 210 -9.94 -5.01 4.09
N PHE A 211 -10.70 -4.44 3.17
CA PHE A 211 -10.35 -3.19 2.51
C PHE A 211 -10.24 -2.03 3.51
N ASN A 212 -11.26 -1.79 4.34
CA ASN A 212 -11.29 -0.66 5.25
C ASN A 212 -10.28 -0.79 6.39
N ASP A 213 -10.27 -1.93 7.07
CA ASP A 213 -9.53 -2.11 8.32
C ASP A 213 -8.05 -2.36 8.10
N GLU A 214 -7.69 -2.97 6.97
CA GLU A 214 -6.29 -3.36 6.75
C GLU A 214 -5.65 -2.56 5.61
N ILE A 215 -6.31 -2.43 4.46
CA ILE A 215 -5.73 -1.78 3.28
C ILE A 215 -5.73 -0.26 3.44
N LEU A 216 -6.91 0.29 3.58
CA LEU A 216 -7.12 1.74 3.61
C LEU A 216 -6.55 2.35 4.90
N SER A 217 -6.76 1.71 6.03
CA SER A 217 -6.17 2.14 7.31
C SER A 217 -4.63 2.13 7.25
N ALA A 218 -4.01 1.10 6.67
CA ALA A 218 -2.56 1.05 6.49
C ALA A 218 -2.05 2.17 5.57
N PHE A 219 -2.77 2.47 4.50
CA PHE A 219 -2.43 3.57 3.60
C PHE A 219 -2.47 4.92 4.31
N TYR A 220 -3.52 5.17 5.08
CA TYR A 220 -3.64 6.39 5.87
C TYR A 220 -2.56 6.50 6.96
N LYS A 221 -2.19 5.41 7.61
CA LYS A 221 -1.07 5.40 8.56
C LYS A 221 0.25 5.77 7.88
N GLU A 222 0.47 5.30 6.68
CA GLU A 222 1.66 5.66 5.90
C GLU A 222 1.67 7.15 5.53
N MET A 223 0.52 7.71 5.11
CA MET A 223 0.39 9.15 4.88
C MET A 223 0.68 9.97 6.15
N CYS A 224 0.18 9.54 7.31
CA CYS A 224 0.46 10.18 8.59
C CYS A 224 1.95 10.12 8.95
N ALA A 225 2.56 8.94 8.81
CA ALA A 225 3.99 8.76 9.08
C ALA A 225 4.86 9.59 8.13
N TYR A 226 4.50 9.66 6.85
CA TYR A 226 5.18 10.50 5.87
C TYR A 226 5.05 11.99 6.20
N TRP A 227 3.84 12.42 6.58
CA TRP A 227 3.62 13.81 7.01
C TRP A 227 4.49 14.14 8.22
N LEU A 228 4.53 13.25 9.21
CA LEU A 228 5.34 13.41 10.41
C LEU A 228 6.83 13.54 10.06
N ASP A 229 7.35 12.65 9.21
CA ASP A 229 8.74 12.68 8.75
C ASP A 229 9.13 14.03 8.13
N LYS A 230 8.26 14.60 7.31
CA LYS A 230 8.49 15.88 6.62
C LYS A 230 8.33 17.11 7.52
N ASN A 231 7.56 17.03 8.60
CA ASN A 231 7.19 18.19 9.40
C ASN A 231 7.73 18.17 10.84
N ILE A 232 8.27 17.05 11.31
CA ILE A 232 8.69 16.90 12.71
C ILE A 232 9.77 17.90 13.13
N THR A 233 10.69 18.26 12.26
CA THR A 233 11.75 19.25 12.51
C THR A 233 11.23 20.67 12.67
N SER A 234 10.06 20.99 12.12
CA SER A 234 9.40 22.29 12.31
C SER A 234 8.57 22.35 13.57
N ILE A 235 8.19 21.21 14.13
CA ILE A 235 7.37 21.09 15.35
C ILE A 235 8.27 20.94 16.58
N SER A 236 9.29 20.10 16.49
CA SER A 236 10.23 19.86 17.59
C SER A 236 11.51 20.68 17.39
N THR A 237 11.94 21.37 18.45
CA THR A 237 13.25 22.07 18.48
C THR A 237 14.45 21.11 18.58
N GLU A 238 14.21 19.84 18.84
CA GLU A 238 15.23 18.79 18.89
C GLU A 238 15.32 18.08 17.54
N TYR A 239 16.56 17.72 17.15
CA TYR A 239 16.76 16.82 16.03
C TYR A 239 16.25 15.43 16.37
N ILE A 240 15.19 15.02 15.72
CA ILE A 240 14.63 13.68 15.81
C ILE A 240 15.02 12.94 14.53
N ASP A 241 15.88 11.91 14.66
CA ASP A 241 16.19 11.07 13.52
C ASP A 241 14.93 10.26 13.14
N THR A 242 14.30 10.68 12.05
CA THR A 242 13.10 10.05 11.53
C THR A 242 13.35 8.61 11.05
N LYS A 243 14.61 8.24 10.77
CA LYS A 243 14.98 6.85 10.50
C LYS A 243 14.78 5.95 11.73
N ASP A 244 14.75 6.55 12.94
CA ASP A 244 14.38 5.87 14.17
C ASP A 244 12.88 5.89 14.45
N LEU A 245 12.06 6.52 13.62
CA LEU A 245 10.62 6.36 13.65
C LEU A 245 10.29 4.89 13.42
N SER A 246 10.31 4.12 14.52
CA SER A 246 9.81 2.76 14.44
C SER A 246 8.31 2.85 14.23
N TYR A 247 7.80 2.25 13.16
CA TYR A 247 6.37 2.06 12.91
C TYR A 247 5.72 1.12 13.95
N ARG A 248 6.30 1.07 15.14
CA ARG A 248 5.78 0.28 16.25
C ARG A 248 5.00 1.20 17.14
N SER A 249 3.72 0.91 17.26
CA SER A 249 2.87 1.53 18.27
C SER A 249 3.53 1.43 19.64
N VAL A 250 3.59 2.55 20.34
CA VAL A 250 4.18 2.65 21.67
C VAL A 250 3.06 2.86 22.68
N LYS A 251 2.97 1.97 23.67
CA LYS A 251 2.00 2.14 24.75
C LYS A 251 2.56 3.07 25.80
N VAL A 252 1.86 4.20 26.05
CA VAL A 252 2.15 5.15 27.11
C VAL A 252 0.90 5.26 27.99
N GLY A 253 0.98 4.80 29.22
CA GLY A 253 -0.19 4.64 30.08
C GLY A 253 -1.24 3.72 29.45
N ASP A 254 -2.43 4.22 29.27
CA ASP A 254 -3.55 3.49 28.68
C ASP A 254 -3.74 3.75 27.19
N VAL A 255 -2.93 4.64 26.60
CA VAL A 255 -3.01 5.02 25.19
C VAL A 255 -1.91 4.35 24.38
N ILE A 256 -2.27 3.90 23.18
CA ILE A 256 -1.33 3.41 22.17
C ILE A 256 -1.10 4.53 21.17
N PHE A 257 0.13 5.03 21.12
CA PHE A 257 0.56 6.02 20.13
C PHE A 257 1.22 5.32 18.94
N ASP A 258 0.99 5.84 17.76
CA ASP A 258 1.65 5.34 16.54
C ASP A 258 3.13 5.77 16.50
N PHE A 259 3.46 6.86 17.20
CA PHE A 259 4.83 7.30 17.43
C PHE A 259 4.96 7.97 18.81
N ALA A 260 6.06 7.69 19.51
CA ALA A 260 6.46 8.38 20.73
C ALA A 260 7.98 8.55 20.77
N TYR A 261 8.43 9.75 21.13
CA TYR A 261 9.82 10.10 21.35
C TYR A 261 9.94 10.83 22.68
N GLU A 262 10.70 10.28 23.61
CA GLU A 262 10.78 10.75 24.99
C GLU A 262 12.25 11.04 25.37
N LYS A 263 12.73 12.25 25.01
CA LYS A 263 14.01 12.77 25.51
C LYS A 263 13.78 14.07 26.28
N LYS A 264 14.45 15.16 25.95
CA LYS A 264 14.26 16.46 26.63
C LYS A 264 12.85 17.00 26.47
N ARG A 265 12.33 17.02 25.22
CA ARG A 265 10.91 17.20 24.90
C ARG A 265 10.36 15.88 24.40
N ALA A 266 9.15 15.55 24.82
CA ALA A 266 8.47 14.39 24.30
C ALA A 266 7.59 14.77 23.12
N VAL A 267 7.54 13.91 22.10
CA VAL A 267 6.63 14.04 20.96
C VAL A 267 5.78 12.78 20.90
N TYR A 268 4.47 12.97 20.92
CA TYR A 268 3.49 11.90 20.86
C TYR A 268 2.62 12.08 19.61
N ALA A 269 2.62 11.11 18.70
CA ALA A 269 1.74 11.13 17.54
C ALA A 269 0.70 10.01 17.61
N TYR A 270 -0.56 10.41 17.45
CA TYR A 270 -1.72 9.53 17.40
C TYR A 270 -2.38 9.62 16.03
N TYR A 271 -2.63 8.46 15.39
CA TYR A 271 -3.20 8.39 14.05
C TYR A 271 -4.61 7.81 14.09
N ASP A 272 -5.61 8.67 13.91
CA ASP A 272 -7.02 8.30 13.76
C ASP A 272 -7.30 7.96 12.29
N THR A 273 -6.97 6.74 11.88
CA THR A 273 -7.02 6.26 10.49
C THR A 273 -8.17 5.30 10.21
N THR A 274 -8.97 4.95 11.21
CA THR A 274 -10.17 4.13 11.04
C THR A 274 -11.32 4.98 10.51
N LEU A 275 -11.90 4.60 9.38
CA LEU A 275 -13.07 5.31 8.83
C LEU A 275 -14.24 5.28 9.82
N GLY A 276 -14.85 6.44 10.03
CA GLY A 276 -15.91 6.62 11.03
C GLY A 276 -15.40 6.69 12.46
N GLY A 277 -14.09 6.65 12.68
CA GLY A 277 -13.45 6.96 13.97
C GLY A 277 -13.84 8.36 14.45
N LYS A 278 -13.92 8.55 15.76
CA LYS A 278 -14.27 9.83 16.33
C LYS A 278 -13.22 10.25 17.35
N LEU A 279 -12.54 11.34 17.06
CA LEU A 279 -11.80 12.07 18.09
C LEU A 279 -12.79 12.56 19.14
N THR A 280 -12.63 12.13 20.39
CA THR A 280 -13.52 12.47 21.50
C THR A 280 -12.77 13.17 22.60
N GLN A 281 -13.46 14.01 23.39
CA GLN A 281 -12.86 14.62 24.57
C GLN A 281 -12.39 13.59 25.60
N LYS A 282 -13.02 12.41 25.63
CA LYS A 282 -12.58 11.29 26.46
C LYS A 282 -11.19 10.81 26.03
N LEU A 283 -11.02 10.56 24.73
CA LEU A 283 -9.70 10.19 24.17
C LEU A 283 -8.64 11.25 24.47
N TRP A 284 -8.98 12.54 24.32
CA TRP A 284 -8.05 13.63 24.66
C TRP A 284 -7.60 13.56 26.12
N LYS A 285 -8.54 13.41 27.06
CA LYS A 285 -8.23 13.27 28.49
C LYS A 285 -7.35 12.05 28.78
N GLU A 286 -7.58 10.96 28.08
CA GLU A 286 -6.74 9.74 28.18
C GLU A 286 -5.33 10.01 27.65
N ILE A 287 -5.17 10.68 26.52
CA ILE A 287 -3.88 11.12 25.98
C ILE A 287 -3.15 12.01 26.99
N GLU A 288 -3.80 13.08 27.44
CA GLU A 288 -3.23 14.02 28.39
C GLU A 288 -2.82 13.32 29.70
N SER A 289 -3.70 12.56 30.31
CA SER A 289 -3.44 11.89 31.59
C SER A 289 -2.34 10.82 31.48
N SER A 290 -2.23 10.14 30.34
CA SER A 290 -1.20 9.13 30.11
C SER A 290 0.19 9.74 29.96
N THR A 291 0.29 10.89 29.32
CA THR A 291 1.57 11.54 28.99
C THR A 291 2.06 12.48 30.07
N THR A 292 1.15 13.02 30.92
CA THR A 292 1.51 13.98 31.96
C THR A 292 1.89 13.36 33.31
N LYS A 293 1.82 12.05 33.46
CA LYS A 293 2.20 11.36 34.72
C LYS A 293 3.63 11.65 35.18
N ASN A 294 4.55 11.73 34.24
CA ASN A 294 5.98 11.87 34.51
C ASN A 294 6.58 13.17 33.99
N ARG A 295 5.79 13.99 33.30
CA ARG A 295 6.27 15.20 32.60
C ARG A 295 5.16 16.25 32.50
N PRO A 296 5.48 17.55 32.72
CA PRO A 296 4.49 18.62 32.53
C PRO A 296 3.93 18.68 31.11
N PHE A 297 2.67 19.04 30.96
CA PHE A 297 1.95 19.14 29.69
C PHE A 297 2.68 19.99 28.63
N TYR A 298 3.23 21.13 29.03
CA TYR A 298 3.92 22.07 28.14
C TYR A 298 5.30 21.61 27.67
N GLU A 299 5.83 20.52 28.21
CA GLU A 299 7.07 19.88 27.74
C GLU A 299 6.82 18.76 26.69
N ASN A 300 5.55 18.52 26.37
CA ASN A 300 5.13 17.51 25.41
C ASN A 300 4.61 18.19 24.14
N GLU A 301 4.88 17.61 22.99
CA GLU A 301 4.27 17.95 21.70
C GLU A 301 3.28 16.84 21.32
N TYR A 302 2.06 17.24 20.96
CA TYR A 302 0.99 16.33 20.60
C TYR A 302 0.63 16.50 19.13
N ILE A 303 0.73 15.45 18.35
CA ILE A 303 0.39 15.43 16.93
C ILE A 303 -0.75 14.45 16.73
N ILE A 304 -1.91 14.96 16.34
CA ILE A 304 -3.10 14.15 16.09
C ILE A 304 -3.42 14.21 14.60
N CYS A 305 -3.08 13.14 13.88
CA CYS A 305 -3.44 12.99 12.48
C CYS A 305 -4.80 12.31 12.38
N THR A 306 -5.70 12.83 11.57
CA THR A 306 -7.00 12.20 11.35
C THR A 306 -7.43 12.27 9.90
N VAL A 307 -8.03 11.18 9.43
CA VAL A 307 -8.67 11.07 8.11
C VAL A 307 -10.17 11.40 8.19
N ASN A 308 -10.68 11.51 9.40
CA ASN A 308 -12.06 11.82 9.70
C ASN A 308 -12.28 13.33 9.87
N ARG A 309 -13.56 13.73 9.96
CA ARG A 309 -13.91 15.11 10.29
C ARG A 309 -13.39 15.46 11.69
N VAL A 310 -12.61 16.53 11.77
CA VAL A 310 -12.11 17.06 13.05
C VAL A 310 -13.25 17.76 13.80
N PRO A 311 -13.57 17.37 15.05
CA PRO A 311 -14.53 18.08 15.87
C PRO A 311 -14.05 19.49 16.24
N ASP A 312 -14.97 20.44 16.39
CA ASP A 312 -14.65 21.83 16.74
C ASP A 312 -13.87 21.95 18.07
N SER A 313 -14.13 21.04 19.01
CA SER A 313 -13.41 20.98 20.29
C SER A 313 -11.91 20.73 20.11
N PHE A 314 -11.49 19.95 19.08
CA PHE A 314 -10.09 19.71 18.79
C PHE A 314 -9.43 20.89 18.08
N TRP A 315 -10.16 21.58 17.20
CA TRP A 315 -9.69 22.85 16.64
C TRP A 315 -9.52 23.92 17.72
N THR A 316 -10.38 23.93 18.72
CA THR A 316 -10.26 24.84 19.88
C THR A 316 -9.02 24.50 20.71
N LEU A 317 -8.73 23.23 20.94
CA LEU A 317 -7.49 22.77 21.61
C LEU A 317 -6.24 23.26 20.90
N SER A 318 -6.14 23.04 19.58
CA SER A 318 -4.97 23.45 18.81
C SER A 318 -4.78 24.97 18.70
N LYS A 319 -5.85 25.76 18.88
CA LYS A 319 -5.77 27.22 18.97
C LYS A 319 -5.39 27.72 20.35
N HIS A 320 -5.69 26.94 21.36
CA HIS A 320 -5.44 27.33 22.78
C HIS A 320 -4.07 26.88 23.27
N TYR A 321 -3.55 25.78 22.72
CA TYR A 321 -2.29 25.19 23.11
C TYR A 321 -1.35 25.06 21.91
N ASP A 322 -0.23 25.80 21.92
CA ASP A 322 0.75 25.80 20.82
C ASP A 322 1.44 24.45 20.61
N ASN A 323 1.41 23.59 21.63
CA ASN A 323 1.99 22.24 21.61
C ASN A 323 1.01 21.14 21.15
N VAL A 324 -0.18 21.52 20.65
CA VAL A 324 -1.19 20.57 20.13
C VAL A 324 -1.43 20.82 18.64
N HIS A 325 -1.00 19.89 17.82
CA HIS A 325 -1.07 19.97 16.37
C HIS A 325 -2.12 19.00 15.82
N ILE A 326 -3.14 19.55 15.15
CA ILE A 326 -4.18 18.74 14.47
C ILE A 326 -3.90 18.73 12.97
N VAL A 327 -3.73 17.54 12.43
CA VAL A 327 -3.40 17.31 11.02
C VAL A 327 -4.56 16.58 10.35
N ALA A 328 -5.36 17.31 9.60
CA ALA A 328 -6.50 16.76 8.86
C ALA A 328 -6.07 16.14 7.51
N LEU A 329 -6.92 15.31 6.94
CA LEU A 329 -6.69 14.61 5.66
C LEU A 329 -6.19 15.52 4.54
N LYS A 330 -6.72 16.74 4.42
CA LYS A 330 -6.28 17.71 3.39
C LYS A 330 -4.79 18.02 3.50
N SER A 331 -4.26 18.17 4.72
CA SER A 331 -2.85 18.46 4.96
C SER A 331 -1.98 17.22 4.71
N LEU A 332 -2.46 16.04 5.11
CA LEU A 332 -1.82 14.77 4.82
C LEU A 332 -1.67 14.57 3.31
N PHE A 333 -2.76 14.74 2.56
CA PHE A 333 -2.80 14.59 1.13
C PHE A 333 -1.89 15.59 0.40
N ALA A 334 -1.93 16.86 0.80
CA ALA A 334 -1.09 17.90 0.21
C ALA A 334 0.41 17.63 0.39
N THR A 335 0.82 17.05 1.53
CA THR A 335 2.22 16.69 1.77
C THR A 335 2.60 15.43 1.00
N TYR A 336 1.72 14.42 0.97
CA TYR A 336 1.95 13.15 0.30
C TYR A 336 2.13 13.32 -1.22
N ASN A 337 1.39 14.20 -1.85
CA ASN A 337 1.44 14.43 -3.30
C ASN A 337 2.51 15.42 -3.78
N LYS A 338 3.23 16.11 -2.87
CA LYS A 338 4.34 17.01 -3.27
C LYS A 338 5.51 16.28 -3.91
N GLU A 339 5.68 15.01 -3.62
CA GLU A 339 6.73 14.17 -4.19
C GLU A 339 6.09 13.05 -4.98
N ASP A 340 6.78 12.52 -5.98
CA ASP A 340 6.31 11.35 -6.75
C ASP A 340 6.36 10.08 -5.88
N ASN A 341 5.32 9.87 -5.10
CA ASN A 341 5.19 8.76 -4.15
C ASN A 341 4.71 7.45 -4.80
N ARG A 342 4.71 7.35 -6.13
CA ARG A 342 4.36 6.11 -6.87
C ARG A 342 5.13 4.88 -6.38
N ARG A 343 6.30 5.08 -5.75
CA ARG A 343 7.13 4.02 -5.18
C ARG A 343 6.74 3.62 -3.76
N MET A 344 5.94 4.44 -3.07
CA MET A 344 5.45 4.14 -1.73
C MET A 344 4.19 3.27 -1.84
N GLN A 345 4.40 1.98 -1.89
CA GLN A 345 3.32 1.02 -1.71
C GLN A 345 3.09 0.84 -0.19
N PRO A 346 1.83 0.91 0.30
CA PRO A 346 1.55 0.77 1.70
C PRO A 346 2.16 -0.51 2.27
N ARG A 347 2.79 -0.39 3.43
CA ARG A 347 3.32 -1.53 4.17
C ARG A 347 2.14 -2.27 4.78
N PHE A 348 1.75 -3.35 4.13
CA PHE A 348 0.76 -4.27 4.66
C PHE A 348 1.33 -4.93 5.91
N VAL A 349 0.98 -4.44 7.07
CA VAL A 349 1.13 -5.18 8.33
C VAL A 349 -0.28 -5.60 8.71
N PRO A 350 -0.65 -6.88 8.55
CA PRO A 350 -1.91 -7.38 9.10
C PRO A 350 -1.93 -7.02 10.59
N SER A 351 -2.99 -6.35 11.03
CA SER A 351 -3.24 -6.17 12.46
C SER A 351 -3.51 -7.56 13.02
N PHE A 352 -2.56 -8.10 13.80
CA PHE A 352 -2.84 -9.22 14.67
C PHE A 352 -3.73 -8.70 15.80
N VAL A 353 -4.99 -9.11 15.82
CA VAL A 353 -5.84 -9.08 17.00
C VAL A 353 -5.46 -10.25 17.87
#